data_ad66aeec01498d3c1078a89e5e3536b2
#
_entry.id   ad66aeec01498d3c1078a89e5e3536b2
#
_cell.length_a   1.000
_cell.length_b   1.000
_cell.length_c   1.000
_cell.angle_alpha   90.00
_cell.angle_beta   90.00
_cell.angle_gamma   90.00
#
_symmetry.space_group_name_H-M   'P 1'
#
loop_
_entity.id
_entity.type
_entity.pdbx_description
1 polymer ?
#
loop_
_entity_poly.entity_id
_entity_poly.type
_entity_poly.pdbx_seq_one_letter_code
_entity_poly.pdbx_strand_id
1 'polypeptide(L)'
;MRDVTDETFEAEVLLAETPVVVDFTAPWCGPCKAIEPALDEIAGTTDNVDFVKIDIDENPRTADTYGVLSLPTVILFEGGAPRETVYGARPKKHFEKTFASYL
;
A
#
# COMPACT_ATOMS: atom_id res chain seq x y z
N MET A 1 7.60 1.38 -6.75
CA MET A 1 7.18 0.34 -5.75
C MET A 1 7.28 -1.04 -6.41
N ARG A 2 7.83 -2.00 -5.70
CA ARG A 2 7.83 -3.37 -6.21
C ARG A 2 6.48 -4.04 -5.99
N ASP A 3 6.20 -5.04 -6.82
CA ASP A 3 4.98 -5.83 -6.70
C ASP A 3 5.14 -6.93 -5.65
N VAL A 4 4.08 -7.15 -4.87
CA VAL A 4 3.94 -8.34 -4.02
C VAL A 4 2.74 -9.13 -4.51
N THR A 5 2.67 -10.41 -4.12
CA THR A 5 1.62 -11.33 -4.56
C THR A 5 0.95 -11.97 -3.34
N ASP A 6 -0.15 -12.69 -3.57
CA ASP A 6 -0.79 -13.47 -2.51
C ASP A 6 0.21 -14.43 -1.85
N GLU A 7 1.13 -15.00 -2.63
CA GLU A 7 2.12 -15.95 -2.16
C GLU A 7 3.26 -15.29 -1.39
N THR A 8 3.60 -14.04 -1.69
CA THR A 8 4.73 -13.33 -1.05
C THR A 8 4.30 -12.37 0.04
N PHE A 9 3.00 -12.11 0.18
CA PHE A 9 2.48 -11.09 1.10
C PHE A 9 2.90 -11.32 2.54
N GLU A 10 2.80 -12.54 3.03
CA GLU A 10 3.18 -12.87 4.40
C GLU A 10 4.65 -12.53 4.66
N ALA A 11 5.55 -13.01 3.82
CA ALA A 11 6.98 -12.81 4.01
C ALA A 11 7.40 -11.34 3.84
N GLU A 12 6.83 -10.65 2.84
CA GLU A 12 7.29 -9.31 2.51
C GLU A 12 6.56 -8.20 3.27
N VAL A 13 5.37 -8.46 3.78
CA VAL A 13 4.57 -7.46 4.49
C VAL A 13 4.32 -7.84 5.93
N LEU A 14 3.73 -9.00 6.18
CA LEU A 14 3.31 -9.36 7.53
C LEU A 14 4.47 -9.67 8.47
N LEU A 15 5.56 -10.25 7.95
CA LEU A 15 6.76 -10.59 8.71
C LEU A 15 7.86 -9.53 8.61
N ALA A 16 7.59 -8.42 7.92
CA ALA A 16 8.57 -7.35 7.78
C ALA A 16 8.91 -6.71 9.13
N GLU A 17 10.17 -6.36 9.31
CA GLU A 17 10.65 -5.71 10.54
C GLU A 17 10.32 -4.22 10.57
N THR A 18 10.10 -3.61 9.40
CA THR A 18 9.72 -2.21 9.26
C THR A 18 8.26 -2.10 8.84
N PRO A 19 7.61 -0.94 9.09
CA PRO A 19 6.27 -0.71 8.53
C PRO A 19 6.29 -0.81 7.00
N VAL A 20 5.20 -1.29 6.43
CA VAL A 20 5.04 -1.45 4.98
C VAL A 20 3.74 -0.81 4.54
N VAL A 21 3.82 0.12 3.59
CA VAL A 21 2.66 0.69 2.93
C VAL A 21 2.34 -0.16 1.70
N VAL A 22 1.11 -0.66 1.64
CA VAL A 22 0.63 -1.50 0.55
C VAL A 22 -0.42 -0.75 -0.26
N ASP A 23 -0.13 -0.55 -1.54
CA ASP A 23 -1.05 0.05 -2.50
C ASP A 23 -1.82 -1.06 -3.22
N PHE A 24 -3.10 -1.20 -2.90
CA PHE A 24 -4.00 -2.14 -3.57
C PHE A 24 -4.50 -1.48 -4.86
N THR A 25 -4.17 -2.08 -5.99
CA THR A 25 -4.37 -1.51 -7.33
C THR A 25 -4.87 -2.55 -8.33
N ALA A 26 -5.18 -2.11 -9.54
CA ALA A 26 -5.50 -2.99 -10.67
C ALA A 26 -5.09 -2.29 -11.98
N PRO A 27 -4.79 -3.04 -13.06
CA PRO A 27 -4.34 -2.46 -14.32
C PRO A 27 -5.33 -1.50 -14.97
N TRP A 28 -6.63 -1.73 -14.76
CA TRP A 28 -7.70 -0.91 -15.34
C TRP A 28 -8.06 0.32 -14.50
N CYS A 29 -7.44 0.49 -13.35
CA CYS A 29 -7.82 1.53 -12.41
C CYS A 29 -7.05 2.84 -12.68
N GLY A 30 -7.69 3.81 -13.34
CA GLY A 30 -7.11 5.12 -13.59
C GLY A 30 -6.72 5.88 -12.32
N PRO A 31 -7.62 6.00 -11.31
CA PRO A 31 -7.30 6.66 -10.05
C PRO A 31 -6.12 6.03 -9.30
N CYS A 32 -5.94 4.71 -9.41
CA CYS A 32 -4.80 4.01 -8.81
C CYS A 32 -3.48 4.48 -9.45
N LYS A 33 -3.47 4.60 -10.77
CA LYS A 33 -2.29 5.09 -11.52
C LYS A 33 -1.96 6.52 -11.17
N ALA A 34 -2.97 7.34 -10.89
CA ALA A 34 -2.78 8.74 -10.56
C ALA A 34 -2.02 8.96 -9.25
N ILE A 35 -2.14 8.05 -8.28
CA ILE A 35 -1.45 8.19 -6.99
C ILE A 35 -0.06 7.54 -6.95
N GLU A 36 0.29 6.68 -7.90
CA GLU A 36 1.58 5.99 -7.90
C GLU A 36 2.78 6.93 -7.85
N PRO A 37 2.84 8.01 -8.67
CA PRO A 37 3.96 8.94 -8.58
C PRO A 37 4.13 9.56 -7.19
N ALA A 38 3.03 9.92 -6.52
CA ALA A 38 3.08 10.48 -5.18
C ALA A 38 3.62 9.48 -4.17
N LEU A 39 3.16 8.23 -4.23
CA LEU A 39 3.65 7.17 -3.34
C LEU A 39 5.13 6.88 -3.59
N ASP A 40 5.55 6.83 -4.85
CA ASP A 40 6.97 6.64 -5.19
C ASP A 40 7.84 7.80 -4.69
N GLU A 41 7.35 9.03 -4.77
CA GLU A 41 8.07 10.19 -4.23
C GLU A 41 8.24 10.09 -2.71
N ILE A 42 7.18 9.73 -1.99
CA ILE A 42 7.25 9.57 -0.54
C ILE A 42 8.22 8.44 -0.19
N ALA A 43 8.15 7.33 -0.90
CA ALA A 43 9.06 6.19 -0.69
C ALA A 43 10.53 6.60 -0.85
N GLY A 44 10.82 7.51 -1.77
CA GLY A 44 12.17 8.02 -2.02
C GLY A 44 12.70 8.93 -0.92
N THR A 45 11.86 9.41 -0.01
CA THR A 45 12.25 10.34 1.06
C THR A 45 12.48 9.67 2.42
N THR A 46 12.21 8.38 2.54
CA THR A 46 12.30 7.68 3.82
C THR A 46 12.91 6.29 3.67
N ASP A 47 13.71 5.88 4.66
CA ASP A 47 14.19 4.50 4.79
C ASP A 47 13.45 3.77 5.91
N ASN A 48 12.49 4.43 6.57
CA ASN A 48 11.80 3.88 7.73
C ASN A 48 10.60 3.03 7.35
N VAL A 49 10.07 3.19 6.14
CA VAL A 49 8.86 2.52 5.65
C VAL A 49 9.12 2.00 4.25
N ASP A 50 8.76 0.75 4.02
CA ASP A 50 8.80 0.15 2.69
C ASP A 50 7.46 0.39 1.99
N PHE A 51 7.49 0.59 0.67
CA PHE A 51 6.28 0.82 -0.14
C PHE A 51 6.20 -0.25 -1.21
N VAL A 52 5.09 -0.96 -1.24
CA VAL A 52 4.83 -2.03 -2.21
C VAL A 52 3.44 -1.87 -2.82
N LYS A 53 3.18 -2.56 -3.92
CA LYS A 53 1.85 -2.60 -4.52
C LYS A 53 1.43 -4.04 -4.80
N ILE A 54 0.12 -4.26 -4.85
CA ILE A 54 -0.47 -5.55 -5.15
C ILE A 54 -1.62 -5.38 -6.13
N ASP A 55 -1.59 -6.17 -7.21
CA ASP A 55 -2.64 -6.19 -8.22
C ASP A 55 -3.74 -7.15 -7.75
N ILE A 56 -4.92 -6.61 -7.44
CA ILE A 56 -6.01 -7.40 -6.87
C ILE A 56 -6.68 -8.35 -7.88
N ASP A 57 -6.52 -8.09 -9.19
CA ASP A 57 -7.06 -8.99 -10.20
C ASP A 57 -6.30 -10.32 -10.21
N GLU A 58 -4.99 -10.26 -10.08
CA GLU A 58 -4.14 -11.45 -10.02
C GLU A 58 -3.98 -12.00 -8.61
N ASN A 59 -4.25 -11.17 -7.59
CA ASN A 59 -4.04 -11.49 -6.18
C ASN A 59 -5.27 -11.17 -5.35
N PRO A 60 -6.41 -11.84 -5.63
CA PRO A 60 -7.69 -11.50 -4.97
C PRO A 60 -7.76 -11.91 -3.50
N ARG A 61 -6.96 -12.88 -3.08
CA ARG A 61 -7.03 -13.44 -1.73
C ARG A 61 -6.63 -12.42 -0.66
N THR A 62 -5.54 -11.68 -0.89
CA THR A 62 -5.08 -10.65 0.06
C THR A 62 -6.10 -9.51 0.14
N ALA A 63 -6.62 -9.05 -1.01
CA ALA A 63 -7.64 -8.01 -1.03
C ALA A 63 -8.88 -8.42 -0.25
N ASP A 64 -9.33 -9.67 -0.44
CA ASP A 64 -10.48 -10.21 0.28
C ASP A 64 -10.24 -10.30 1.79
N THR A 65 -9.05 -10.77 2.19
CA THR A 65 -8.67 -10.89 3.59
C THR A 65 -8.78 -9.55 4.34
N TYR A 66 -8.38 -8.45 3.70
CA TYR A 66 -8.38 -7.12 4.33
C TYR A 66 -9.58 -6.26 3.95
N GLY A 67 -10.59 -6.85 3.31
CA GLY A 67 -11.84 -6.15 3.01
C GLY A 67 -11.70 -5.00 2.02
N VAL A 68 -10.80 -5.12 1.04
CA VAL A 68 -10.59 -4.10 0.02
C VAL A 68 -11.74 -4.17 -0.98
N LEU A 69 -12.65 -3.20 -0.91
CA LEU A 69 -13.87 -3.15 -1.75
C LEU A 69 -13.82 -2.07 -2.83
N SER A 70 -12.91 -1.12 -2.70
CA SER A 70 -12.78 -0.01 -3.66
C SER A 70 -11.31 0.27 -3.94
N LEU A 71 -11.01 0.86 -5.08
CA LEU A 71 -9.65 1.17 -5.49
C LEU A 71 -9.50 2.67 -5.81
N PRO A 72 -8.33 3.24 -5.48
CA PRO A 72 -7.25 2.63 -4.72
C PRO A 72 -7.57 2.55 -3.23
N THR A 73 -7.00 1.56 -2.56
CA THR A 73 -6.96 1.49 -1.09
C THR A 73 -5.50 1.32 -0.71
N VAL A 74 -5.01 2.17 0.19
CA VAL A 74 -3.60 2.15 0.63
C VAL A 74 -3.58 1.91 2.12
N ILE A 75 -2.93 0.82 2.54
CA ILE A 75 -2.90 0.40 3.94
C ILE A 75 -1.46 0.32 4.44
N LEU A 76 -1.17 0.96 5.57
CA LEU A 76 0.09 0.80 6.27
C LEU A 76 -0.03 -0.35 7.27
N PHE A 77 0.87 -1.31 7.13
CA PHE A 77 0.98 -2.45 8.04
C PHE A 77 2.20 -2.27 8.94
N GLU A 78 2.05 -2.62 10.20
CA GLU A 78 3.16 -2.68 11.15
C GLU A 78 2.98 -3.87 12.08
N GLY A 79 4.02 -4.67 12.24
CA GLY A 79 3.97 -5.85 13.11
C GLY A 79 2.94 -6.87 12.67
N GLY A 80 2.68 -6.96 11.37
CA GLY A 80 1.72 -7.90 10.79
C GLY A 80 0.26 -7.46 10.86
N ALA A 81 -0.02 -6.21 11.26
CA ALA A 81 -1.40 -5.71 11.39
C ALA A 81 -1.59 -4.39 10.65
N PRO A 82 -2.78 -4.17 10.04
CA PRO A 82 -3.10 -2.86 9.46
C PRO A 82 -3.22 -1.81 10.56
N ARG A 83 -2.58 -0.65 10.33
CA ARG A 83 -2.56 0.46 11.29
C ARG A 83 -3.24 1.70 10.78
N GLU A 84 -3.02 2.04 9.50
CA GLU A 84 -3.59 3.23 8.87
C GLU A 84 -4.10 2.87 7.49
N THR A 85 -5.23 3.44 7.08
CA THR A 85 -5.82 3.19 5.76
C THR A 85 -6.22 4.51 5.11
N VAL A 86 -5.91 4.63 3.82
CA VAL A 86 -6.38 5.74 2.99
C VAL A 86 -7.21 5.18 1.85
N TYR A 87 -8.43 5.69 1.71
CA TYR A 87 -9.35 5.29 0.64
C TYR A 87 -9.39 6.36 -0.45
N GLY A 88 -9.28 5.93 -1.70
CA GLY A 88 -9.42 6.78 -2.87
C GLY A 88 -8.14 7.50 -3.29
N ALA A 89 -8.24 8.20 -4.41
CA ALA A 89 -7.10 8.92 -5.01
C ALA A 89 -6.91 10.28 -4.31
N ARG A 90 -6.28 10.25 -3.17
CA ARG A 90 -6.01 11.45 -2.38
C ARG A 90 -4.74 12.15 -2.86
N PRO A 91 -4.59 13.46 -2.58
CA PRO A 91 -3.34 14.17 -2.88
C PRO A 91 -2.18 13.67 -2.03
N LYS A 92 -0.96 13.87 -2.51
CA LYS A 92 0.27 13.47 -1.83
C LYS A 92 0.31 13.89 -0.36
N LYS A 93 -0.11 15.11 -0.05
CA LYS A 93 -0.14 15.64 1.32
C LYS A 93 -1.01 14.80 2.27
N HIS A 94 -2.07 14.19 1.76
CA HIS A 94 -2.94 13.36 2.57
C HIS A 94 -2.21 12.08 3.02
N PHE A 95 -1.47 11.46 2.10
CA PHE A 95 -0.65 10.29 2.43
C PHE A 95 0.46 10.64 3.41
N GLU A 96 1.16 11.74 3.16
CA GLU A 96 2.23 12.22 4.04
C GLU A 96 1.72 12.47 5.45
N LYS A 97 0.56 13.10 5.58
CA LYS A 97 -0.06 13.40 6.87
C LYS A 97 -0.50 12.12 7.60
N THR A 98 -1.16 11.23 6.87
CA THR A 98 -1.68 9.99 7.46
C THR A 98 -0.56 9.08 7.98
N PHE A 99 0.55 9.00 7.23
CA PHE A 99 1.67 8.14 7.57
C PHE A 99 2.80 8.85 8.33
N ALA A 100 2.61 10.12 8.69
CA ALA A 100 3.68 10.97 9.22
C ALA A 100 4.44 10.37 10.40
N SER A 101 3.75 9.71 11.33
CA SER A 101 4.39 9.13 12.52
C SER A 101 5.28 7.93 12.21
N TYR A 102 5.19 7.37 11.02
CA TYR A 102 6.00 6.23 10.59
C TYR A 102 7.14 6.63 9.66
N LEU A 103 6.95 7.73 8.94
CA LEU A 103 7.95 8.21 7.99
C LEU A 103 9.15 8.84 8.72
#